data_4d818dd8d314853bd115b8426aa9c4d1
#
_entry.id   4d818dd8d314853bd115b8426aa9c4d1
#
_cell.length_a   1.000
_cell.length_b   1.000
_cell.length_c   1.000
_cell.angle_alpha   90.00
_cell.angle_beta   90.00
_cell.angle_gamma   90.00
#
_symmetry.space_group_name_H-M   'P 1'
#
loop_
_entity.id
_entity.type
_entity.pdbx_description
1 polymer ?
#
loop_
_entity_poly.entity_id
_entity_poly.type
_entity_poly.pdbx_seq_one_letter_code
_entity_poly.pdbx_strand_id
1 'polypeptide(L)'
;MARDLGPDVERIMRNGPPYLKKKATLCACRIIRKEPEMIENFINLIPSLLNDKNHGVMLAAVSLVTEICNLSPGKMIGLNPTQFSILILDYTDKFRRSVPQLVRMLKNLIMSGFSPEHDVSGVADPFLQVRILRLLRILGANDGQSSELMNDILAQVATNTETSKNVGNAILYETVLTIMGKFEKHTRKTYLKLPQADDLKSIFRNKVRIWSPCFGYQYFGSILAIQ
;
A
#
# COMPACT_ATOMS: atom_id res chain seq x y z
N MET A 1 -12.97 -26.19 -8.02
CA MET A 1 -11.52 -26.01 -8.28
C MET A 1 -10.88 -24.89 -7.44
N ALA A 2 -11.33 -23.63 -7.47
CA ALA A 2 -10.73 -22.60 -6.59
C ALA A 2 -11.00 -22.88 -5.10
N ARG A 3 -12.23 -23.30 -4.77
CA ARG A 3 -12.61 -23.68 -3.40
C ARG A 3 -11.85 -24.92 -2.90
N ASP A 4 -11.62 -25.89 -3.76
CA ASP A 4 -10.93 -27.14 -3.40
C ASP A 4 -9.45 -26.92 -3.07
N LEU A 5 -8.83 -25.91 -3.70
CA LEU A 5 -7.44 -25.53 -3.44
C LEU A 5 -7.26 -24.68 -2.16
N GLY A 6 -8.33 -24.09 -1.65
CA GLY A 6 -8.28 -23.18 -0.51
C GLY A 6 -7.57 -23.75 0.71
N PRO A 7 -7.97 -24.93 1.21
CA PRO A 7 -7.36 -25.54 2.39
C PRO A 7 -5.87 -25.86 2.22
N ASP A 8 -5.45 -26.30 1.04
CA ASP A 8 -4.03 -26.57 0.76
C ASP A 8 -3.22 -25.28 0.72
N VAL A 9 -3.75 -24.23 0.09
CA VAL A 9 -3.12 -22.91 0.06
C VAL A 9 -2.99 -22.34 1.47
N GLU A 10 -4.05 -22.42 2.30
CA GLU A 10 -4.02 -22.01 3.71
C GLU A 10 -2.93 -22.75 4.50
N ARG A 11 -2.87 -24.08 4.37
CA ARG A 11 -1.86 -24.90 5.05
C ARG A 11 -0.44 -24.47 4.68
N ILE A 12 -0.18 -24.21 3.40
CA ILE A 12 1.14 -23.76 2.92
C ILE A 12 1.45 -22.36 3.40
N MET A 13 0.48 -21.44 3.42
CA MET A 13 0.66 -20.09 3.97
C MET A 13 1.01 -20.12 5.45
N ARG A 14 0.48 -21.08 6.21
CA ARG A 14 0.74 -21.22 7.65
C ARG A 14 2.11 -21.81 7.94
N ASN A 15 2.43 -22.94 7.32
CA ASN A 15 3.55 -23.80 7.72
C ASN A 15 4.63 -24.00 6.63
N GLY A 16 4.44 -23.46 5.44
CA GLY A 16 5.37 -23.65 4.33
C GLY A 16 6.69 -22.89 4.49
N PRO A 17 7.73 -23.29 3.76
CA PRO A 17 8.96 -22.48 3.67
C PRO A 17 8.69 -21.15 2.96
N PRO A 18 9.55 -20.12 3.12
CA PRO A 18 9.29 -18.76 2.64
C PRO A 18 8.93 -18.69 1.15
N TYR A 19 9.61 -19.44 0.32
CA TYR A 19 9.29 -19.50 -1.12
C TYR A 19 7.87 -19.98 -1.39
N LEU A 20 7.45 -21.06 -0.74
CA LEU A 20 6.09 -21.61 -0.91
C LEU A 20 5.05 -20.71 -0.26
N LYS A 21 5.32 -20.12 0.91
CA LYS A 21 4.45 -19.10 1.53
C LYS A 21 4.17 -17.95 0.58
N LYS A 22 5.20 -17.39 -0.04
CA LYS A 22 5.07 -16.32 -1.06
C LYS A 22 4.15 -16.75 -2.19
N LYS A 23 4.37 -17.94 -2.77
CA LYS A 23 3.56 -18.44 -3.89
C LYS A 23 2.11 -18.74 -3.48
N ALA A 24 1.91 -19.34 -2.31
CA ALA A 24 0.58 -19.62 -1.76
C ALA A 24 -0.19 -18.32 -1.49
N THR A 25 0.45 -17.31 -0.91
CA THR A 25 -0.16 -15.99 -0.68
C THR A 25 -0.58 -15.31 -1.98
N LEU A 26 0.24 -15.39 -3.04
CA LEU A 26 -0.14 -14.89 -4.36
C LEU A 26 -1.26 -15.73 -5.02
N CYS A 27 -1.31 -17.02 -4.73
CA CYS A 27 -2.42 -17.90 -5.15
C CYS A 27 -3.71 -17.48 -4.43
N ALA A 28 -3.66 -17.21 -3.12
CA ALA A 28 -4.79 -16.70 -2.35
C ALA A 28 -5.36 -15.41 -2.96
N CYS A 29 -4.53 -14.47 -3.43
CA CYS A 29 -5.01 -13.28 -4.15
C CYS A 29 -5.86 -13.66 -5.38
N ARG A 30 -5.47 -14.69 -6.13
CA ARG A 30 -6.21 -15.14 -7.31
C ARG A 30 -7.50 -15.87 -6.94
N ILE A 31 -7.48 -16.65 -5.86
CA ILE A 31 -8.66 -17.34 -5.34
C ILE A 31 -9.70 -16.31 -4.92
N ILE A 32 -9.32 -15.32 -4.10
CA ILE A 32 -10.20 -14.26 -3.61
C ILE A 32 -10.82 -13.44 -4.76
N ARG A 33 -10.07 -13.19 -5.83
CA ARG A 33 -10.63 -12.52 -7.02
C ARG A 33 -11.78 -13.28 -7.67
N LYS A 34 -11.76 -14.61 -7.60
CA LYS A 34 -12.79 -15.47 -8.20
C LYS A 34 -13.88 -15.87 -7.21
N GLU A 35 -13.49 -16.12 -5.97
CA GLU A 35 -14.34 -16.59 -4.88
C GLU A 35 -14.10 -15.70 -3.63
N PRO A 36 -14.68 -14.50 -3.57
CA PRO A 36 -14.46 -13.57 -2.46
C PRO A 36 -14.91 -14.12 -1.09
N GLU A 37 -15.82 -15.09 -1.06
CA GLU A 37 -16.26 -15.77 0.16
C GLU A 37 -15.11 -16.46 0.91
N MET A 38 -14.03 -16.77 0.21
CA MET A 38 -12.85 -17.44 0.80
C MET A 38 -11.91 -16.50 1.55
N ILE A 39 -12.22 -15.21 1.64
CA ILE A 39 -11.41 -14.23 2.40
C ILE A 39 -11.23 -14.68 3.84
N GLU A 40 -12.30 -15.18 4.46
CA GLU A 40 -12.30 -15.59 5.87
C GLU A 40 -11.25 -16.67 6.18
N ASN A 41 -10.97 -17.55 5.23
CA ASN A 41 -9.97 -18.59 5.38
C ASN A 41 -8.54 -18.02 5.48
N PHE A 42 -8.28 -16.89 4.83
CA PHE A 42 -6.94 -16.32 4.72
C PHE A 42 -6.69 -15.14 5.65
N ILE A 43 -7.74 -14.43 6.07
CA ILE A 43 -7.61 -13.17 6.79
C ILE A 43 -6.84 -13.32 8.12
N ASN A 44 -7.03 -14.43 8.83
CA ASN A 44 -6.38 -14.70 10.12
C ASN A 44 -4.88 -14.97 9.98
N LEU A 45 -4.40 -15.31 8.79
CA LEU A 45 -2.97 -15.57 8.51
C LEU A 45 -2.19 -14.29 8.18
N ILE A 46 -2.89 -13.24 7.75
CA ILE A 46 -2.27 -12.00 7.28
C ILE A 46 -1.33 -11.37 8.31
N PRO A 47 -1.68 -11.23 9.59
CA PRO A 47 -0.77 -10.65 10.58
C PRO A 47 0.55 -11.40 10.71
N SER A 48 0.54 -12.73 10.63
CA SER A 48 1.75 -13.54 10.70
C SER A 48 2.63 -13.38 9.45
N LEU A 49 2.01 -13.25 8.27
CA LEU A 49 2.71 -13.04 7.01
C LEU A 49 3.29 -11.63 6.89
N LEU A 50 2.64 -10.62 7.46
CA LEU A 50 3.18 -9.26 7.54
C LEU A 50 4.36 -9.15 8.51
N ASN A 51 4.47 -10.07 9.48
CA ASN A 51 5.59 -10.17 10.42
C ASN A 51 6.69 -11.15 9.99
N ASP A 52 6.60 -11.73 8.80
CA ASP A 52 7.61 -12.65 8.30
C ASP A 52 8.94 -11.93 8.06
N LYS A 53 10.06 -12.61 8.29
CA LYS A 53 11.41 -12.06 8.08
C LYS A 53 11.74 -11.93 6.59
N ASN A 54 11.07 -12.69 5.73
CA ASN A 54 11.34 -12.71 4.30
C ASN A 54 10.54 -11.61 3.59
N HIS A 55 11.25 -10.66 2.97
CA HIS A 55 10.65 -9.53 2.24
C HIS A 55 9.71 -9.97 1.11
N GLY A 56 10.01 -11.09 0.45
CA GLY A 56 9.13 -11.63 -0.59
C GLY A 56 7.79 -12.13 -0.04
N VAL A 57 7.75 -12.68 1.19
CA VAL A 57 6.51 -13.06 1.88
C VAL A 57 5.74 -11.81 2.31
N MET A 58 6.42 -10.82 2.89
CA MET A 58 5.81 -9.54 3.25
C MET A 58 5.19 -8.83 2.04
N LEU A 59 5.91 -8.80 0.92
CA LEU A 59 5.41 -8.22 -0.34
C LEU A 59 4.13 -8.91 -0.82
N ALA A 60 4.09 -10.25 -0.74
CA ALA A 60 2.90 -11.02 -1.09
C ALA A 60 1.74 -10.75 -0.12
N ALA A 61 2.01 -10.64 1.20
CA ALA A 61 1.02 -10.31 2.21
C ALA A 61 0.43 -8.91 2.01
N VAL A 62 1.27 -7.89 1.79
CA VAL A 62 0.81 -6.53 1.46
C VAL A 62 -0.04 -6.52 0.20
N SER A 63 0.32 -7.33 -0.81
CA SER A 63 -0.46 -7.46 -2.04
C SER A 63 -1.82 -8.12 -1.78
N LEU A 64 -1.88 -9.13 -0.90
CA LEU A 64 -3.13 -9.79 -0.52
C LEU A 64 -4.08 -8.82 0.20
N VAL A 65 -3.59 -8.07 1.17
CA VAL A 65 -4.40 -7.04 1.86
C VAL A 65 -4.90 -5.99 0.89
N THR A 66 -4.03 -5.50 0.00
CA THR A 66 -4.41 -4.53 -1.04
C THR A 66 -5.52 -5.07 -1.95
N GLU A 67 -5.43 -6.35 -2.31
CA GLU A 67 -6.45 -6.99 -3.14
C GLU A 67 -7.80 -7.11 -2.43
N ILE A 68 -7.81 -7.50 -1.14
CA ILE A 68 -9.03 -7.58 -0.34
C ILE A 68 -9.70 -6.20 -0.26
N CYS A 69 -8.94 -5.15 0.05
CA CYS A 69 -9.48 -3.79 0.16
C CYS A 69 -9.98 -3.21 -1.18
N ASN A 70 -9.51 -3.73 -2.32
CA ASN A 70 -9.88 -3.26 -3.66
C ASN A 70 -10.93 -4.15 -4.36
N LEU A 71 -11.54 -5.10 -3.68
CA LEU A 71 -12.61 -5.92 -4.27
C LEU A 71 -13.80 -5.08 -4.67
N SER A 72 -14.38 -5.41 -5.83
CA SER A 72 -15.53 -4.71 -6.38
C SER A 72 -16.86 -5.37 -5.99
N PRO A 73 -17.93 -4.60 -5.72
CA PRO A 73 -19.21 -5.14 -5.26
C PRO A 73 -19.87 -6.21 -6.17
N GLY A 74 -19.59 -6.16 -7.46
CA GLY A 74 -20.23 -7.09 -8.42
C GLY A 74 -19.65 -8.51 -8.43
N LYS A 75 -18.69 -8.84 -7.56
CA LYS A 75 -18.03 -10.16 -7.58
C LYS A 75 -18.55 -11.15 -6.53
N MET A 76 -19.34 -10.71 -5.56
CA MET A 76 -19.94 -11.62 -4.57
C MET A 76 -21.36 -11.98 -4.95
N ILE A 77 -21.60 -13.24 -5.24
CA ILE A 77 -22.93 -13.76 -5.56
C ILE A 77 -23.73 -13.83 -4.25
N GLY A 78 -24.92 -13.21 -4.25
CA GLY A 78 -25.85 -13.27 -3.12
C GLY A 78 -25.77 -12.13 -2.10
N LEU A 79 -24.81 -11.23 -2.20
CA LEU A 79 -24.77 -10.01 -1.38
C LEU A 79 -25.25 -8.79 -2.18
N ASN A 80 -26.11 -8.00 -1.54
CA ASN A 80 -26.46 -6.68 -2.07
C ASN A 80 -25.21 -5.77 -2.05
N PRO A 81 -25.10 -4.80 -2.99
CA PRO A 81 -23.97 -3.86 -3.05
C PRO A 81 -23.68 -3.16 -1.71
N THR A 82 -24.72 -2.87 -0.92
CA THR A 82 -24.60 -2.27 0.40
C THR A 82 -23.96 -3.21 1.41
N GLN A 83 -24.40 -4.46 1.48
CA GLN A 83 -23.83 -5.48 2.38
C GLN A 83 -22.38 -5.77 2.05
N PHE A 84 -22.06 -5.86 0.76
CA PHE A 84 -20.68 -6.01 0.32
C PHE A 84 -19.81 -4.83 0.73
N SER A 85 -20.27 -3.61 0.56
CA SER A 85 -19.53 -2.40 0.96
C SER A 85 -19.28 -2.37 2.45
N ILE A 86 -20.24 -2.78 3.28
CA ILE A 86 -20.08 -2.89 4.74
C ILE A 86 -19.02 -3.94 5.10
N LEU A 87 -19.04 -5.10 4.44
CA LEU A 87 -18.08 -6.18 4.68
C LEU A 87 -16.64 -5.75 4.35
N ILE A 88 -16.43 -5.09 3.20
CA ILE A 88 -15.11 -4.59 2.81
C ILE A 88 -14.64 -3.48 3.75
N LEU A 89 -15.54 -2.64 4.24
CA LEU A 89 -15.23 -1.61 5.22
C LEU A 89 -14.75 -2.26 6.55
N ASP A 90 -15.44 -3.29 7.03
CA ASP A 90 -15.06 -4.04 8.23
C ASP A 90 -13.67 -4.68 8.08
N TYR A 91 -13.35 -5.27 6.93
CA TYR A 91 -12.01 -5.78 6.67
C TYR A 91 -10.96 -4.66 6.62
N THR A 92 -11.28 -3.54 6.01
CA THR A 92 -10.39 -2.38 5.97
C THR A 92 -10.09 -1.86 7.37
N ASP A 93 -11.10 -1.77 8.24
CA ASP A 93 -10.95 -1.36 9.63
C ASP A 93 -10.10 -2.34 10.46
N LYS A 94 -10.25 -3.65 10.22
CA LYS A 94 -9.38 -4.67 10.81
C LYS A 94 -7.91 -4.45 10.40
N PHE A 95 -7.66 -4.14 9.11
CA PHE A 95 -6.31 -3.91 8.61
C PHE A 95 -5.71 -2.57 9.02
N ARG A 96 -6.50 -1.55 9.38
CA ARG A 96 -6.00 -0.28 9.94
C ARG A 96 -5.14 -0.48 11.18
N ARG A 97 -5.42 -1.51 11.97
CA ARG A 97 -4.59 -1.88 13.13
C ARG A 97 -3.14 -2.24 12.74
N SER A 98 -2.89 -2.59 11.48
CA SER A 98 -1.55 -2.88 10.96
C SER A 98 -0.81 -1.64 10.44
N VAL A 99 -1.43 -0.46 10.41
CA VAL A 99 -0.80 0.78 9.93
C VAL A 99 0.49 1.13 10.69
N PRO A 100 0.53 1.09 12.04
CA PRO A 100 1.78 1.37 12.77
C PRO A 100 2.91 0.41 12.41
N GLN A 101 2.58 -0.85 12.14
CA GLN A 101 3.56 -1.86 11.72
C GLN A 101 4.07 -1.56 10.31
N LEU A 102 3.19 -1.24 9.37
CA LEU A 102 3.56 -0.89 7.99
C LEU A 102 4.46 0.38 7.96
N VAL A 103 4.14 1.38 8.77
CA VAL A 103 4.96 2.59 8.95
C VAL A 103 6.35 2.23 9.48
N ARG A 104 6.44 1.35 10.48
CA ARG A 104 7.73 0.88 11.01
C ARG A 104 8.54 0.11 9.97
N MET A 105 7.90 -0.78 9.20
CA MET A 105 8.54 -1.50 8.11
C MET A 105 9.10 -0.53 7.07
N LEU A 106 8.32 0.44 6.64
CA LEU A 106 8.75 1.45 5.67
C LEU A 106 9.94 2.27 6.21
N LYS A 107 9.87 2.68 7.49
CA LYS A 107 10.98 3.38 8.16
C LYS A 107 12.26 2.55 8.17
N ASN A 108 12.16 1.27 8.51
CA ASN A 108 13.33 0.38 8.51
C ASN A 108 13.94 0.25 7.12
N LEU A 109 13.13 0.12 6.05
CA LEU A 109 13.64 0.03 4.68
C LEU A 109 14.38 1.30 4.24
N ILE A 110 13.94 2.47 4.70
CA ILE A 110 14.58 3.75 4.36
C ILE A 110 15.86 3.97 5.16
N MET A 111 15.86 3.61 6.45
CA MET A 111 16.95 3.90 7.37
C MET A 111 18.06 2.86 7.34
N SER A 112 17.72 1.57 7.22
CA SER A 112 18.71 0.48 7.23
C SER A 112 19.46 0.32 5.90
N GLY A 113 18.89 0.78 4.79
CA GLY A 113 19.56 0.92 3.49
C GLY A 113 20.15 -0.36 2.88
N PHE A 114 20.14 -1.48 3.59
CA PHE A 114 20.85 -2.67 3.19
C PHE A 114 19.96 -3.91 3.14
N SER A 115 19.54 -4.24 1.94
CA SER A 115 18.89 -5.52 1.63
C SER A 115 19.45 -6.03 0.30
N PRO A 116 20.64 -6.64 0.30
CA PRO A 116 21.40 -6.96 -0.91
C PRO A 116 20.63 -7.84 -1.90
N GLU A 117 19.75 -8.71 -1.39
CA GLU A 117 18.92 -9.58 -2.23
C GLU A 117 17.81 -8.84 -2.98
N HIS A 118 17.40 -7.67 -2.51
CA HIS A 118 16.24 -6.91 -3.02
C HIS A 118 16.62 -5.47 -3.38
N ASP A 119 17.90 -5.14 -3.35
CA ASP A 119 18.41 -3.82 -3.73
C ASP A 119 18.28 -3.62 -5.24
N VAL A 120 17.76 -2.45 -5.63
CA VAL A 120 17.71 -2.02 -7.02
C VAL A 120 18.32 -0.64 -7.13
N SER A 121 19.49 -0.57 -7.75
CA SER A 121 20.22 0.69 -7.98
C SER A 121 20.55 1.45 -6.68
N GLY A 122 20.85 0.75 -5.58
CA GLY A 122 21.16 1.36 -4.29
C GLY A 122 19.95 1.78 -3.47
N VAL A 123 18.76 1.35 -3.87
CA VAL A 123 17.52 1.55 -3.09
C VAL A 123 17.07 0.20 -2.53
N ALA A 124 16.92 0.12 -1.21
CA ALA A 124 16.51 -1.10 -0.53
C ALA A 124 15.05 -1.44 -0.83
N ASP A 125 14.83 -2.58 -1.43
CA ASP A 125 13.51 -3.18 -1.75
C ASP A 125 12.43 -2.18 -2.21
N PRO A 126 12.63 -1.51 -3.35
CA PRO A 126 11.71 -0.48 -3.83
C PRO A 126 10.33 -1.03 -4.14
N PHE A 127 10.22 -2.29 -4.52
CA PHE A 127 8.92 -2.91 -4.81
C PHE A 127 8.07 -3.06 -3.54
N LEU A 128 8.68 -3.42 -2.42
CA LEU A 128 8.01 -3.49 -1.13
C LEU A 128 7.63 -2.08 -0.65
N GLN A 129 8.53 -1.10 -0.79
CA GLN A 129 8.24 0.29 -0.44
C GLN A 129 7.01 0.83 -1.19
N VAL A 130 6.96 0.67 -2.52
CA VAL A 130 5.83 1.10 -3.35
C VAL A 130 4.53 0.39 -2.95
N ARG A 131 4.59 -0.91 -2.65
CA ARG A 131 3.41 -1.67 -2.23
C ARG A 131 2.90 -1.25 -0.86
N ILE A 132 3.80 -1.00 0.10
CA ILE A 132 3.43 -0.47 1.42
C ILE A 132 2.78 0.91 1.27
N LEU A 133 3.38 1.82 0.50
CA LEU A 133 2.82 3.16 0.27
C LEU A 133 1.41 3.09 -0.33
N ARG A 134 1.20 2.21 -1.32
CA ARG A 134 -0.12 2.00 -1.92
C ARG A 134 -1.15 1.47 -0.92
N LEU A 135 -0.75 0.51 -0.07
CA LEU A 135 -1.63 0.00 0.98
C LEU A 135 -1.94 1.08 2.03
N LEU A 136 -0.94 1.85 2.45
CA LEU A 136 -1.13 2.96 3.38
C LEU A 136 -2.11 4.02 2.83
N ARG A 137 -2.09 4.29 1.53
CA ARG A 137 -3.07 5.17 0.88
C ARG A 137 -4.51 4.66 1.07
N ILE A 138 -4.72 3.35 0.89
CA ILE A 138 -6.04 2.74 1.04
C ILE A 138 -6.50 2.76 2.50
N LEU A 139 -5.64 2.35 3.42
CA LEU A 139 -5.96 2.26 4.85
C LEU A 139 -6.11 3.63 5.52
N GLY A 140 -5.32 4.62 5.07
CA GLY A 140 -5.38 5.99 5.58
C GLY A 140 -6.53 6.84 5.01
N ALA A 141 -7.24 6.33 4.01
CA ALA A 141 -8.38 7.02 3.44
C ALA A 141 -9.50 7.15 4.50
N ASN A 142 -9.94 8.40 4.74
CA ASN A 142 -11.02 8.74 5.68
C ASN A 142 -10.74 8.36 7.16
N ASP A 143 -9.49 8.13 7.55
CA ASP A 143 -9.09 7.88 8.93
C ASP A 143 -8.01 8.88 9.40
N GLY A 144 -8.39 9.79 10.31
CA GLY A 144 -7.50 10.83 10.84
C GLY A 144 -6.32 10.26 11.63
N GLN A 145 -6.58 9.24 12.46
CA GLN A 145 -5.55 8.63 13.31
C GLN A 145 -4.47 7.93 12.48
N SER A 146 -4.87 7.09 11.52
CA SER A 146 -3.91 6.47 10.59
C SER A 146 -3.18 7.51 9.75
N SER A 147 -3.87 8.58 9.35
CA SER A 147 -3.28 9.68 8.59
C SER A 147 -2.17 10.40 9.37
N GLU A 148 -2.37 10.69 10.65
CA GLU A 148 -1.35 11.33 11.50
C GLU A 148 -0.13 10.44 11.68
N LEU A 149 -0.32 9.14 11.96
CA LEU A 149 0.77 8.18 12.10
C LEU A 149 1.65 8.06 10.85
N MET A 150 1.10 8.36 9.66
CA MET A 150 1.84 8.27 8.41
C MET A 150 2.56 9.56 8.01
N ASN A 151 2.23 10.71 8.62
CA ASN A 151 2.74 12.01 8.16
C ASN A 151 4.26 12.09 8.18
N ASP A 152 4.86 11.72 9.30
CA ASP A 152 6.32 11.83 9.47
C ASP A 152 7.07 10.93 8.51
N ILE A 153 6.61 9.70 8.33
CA ILE A 153 7.28 8.78 7.41
C ILE A 153 7.12 9.19 5.95
N LEU A 154 5.95 9.69 5.55
CA LEU A 154 5.74 10.18 4.19
C LEU A 154 6.60 11.41 3.89
N ALA A 155 6.77 12.32 4.85
CA ALA A 155 7.69 13.45 4.72
C ALA A 155 9.15 12.96 4.58
N GLN A 156 9.59 11.99 5.41
CA GLN A 156 10.92 11.40 5.33
C GLN A 156 11.16 10.71 3.98
N VAL A 157 10.20 9.92 3.48
CA VAL A 157 10.32 9.30 2.15
C VAL A 157 10.44 10.36 1.06
N ALA A 158 9.61 11.40 1.12
CA ALA A 158 9.62 12.45 0.10
C ALA A 158 10.94 13.25 0.07
N THR A 159 11.57 13.47 1.24
CA THR A 159 12.84 14.21 1.34
C THR A 159 14.05 13.36 1.04
N ASN A 160 14.10 12.13 1.55
CA ASN A 160 15.28 11.25 1.47
C ASN A 160 15.37 10.46 0.17
N THR A 161 14.29 10.38 -0.63
CA THR A 161 14.32 9.60 -1.86
C THR A 161 15.13 10.29 -2.95
N GLU A 162 16.21 9.62 -3.38
CA GLU A 162 17.04 10.07 -4.48
C GLU A 162 16.30 9.95 -5.82
N THR A 163 16.14 11.07 -6.50
CA THR A 163 15.37 11.16 -7.77
C THR A 163 16.23 11.10 -9.03
N SER A 164 17.53 10.91 -8.88
CA SER A 164 18.43 10.70 -10.02
C SER A 164 18.15 9.40 -10.78
N LYS A 165 17.45 8.47 -10.16
CA LYS A 165 17.15 7.13 -10.69
C LYS A 165 15.65 6.89 -10.82
N ASN A 166 15.24 6.12 -11.84
CA ASN A 166 13.84 5.78 -12.10
C ASN A 166 13.14 5.09 -10.91
N VAL A 167 13.90 4.33 -10.13
CA VAL A 167 13.42 3.63 -8.93
C VAL A 167 12.97 4.62 -7.86
N GLY A 168 13.80 5.63 -7.57
CA GLY A 168 13.45 6.69 -6.62
C GLY A 168 12.23 7.48 -7.09
N ASN A 169 12.16 7.75 -8.38
CA ASN A 169 10.99 8.39 -8.97
C ASN A 169 9.70 7.59 -8.74
N ALA A 170 9.71 6.27 -8.89
CA ALA A 170 8.54 5.43 -8.65
C ALA A 170 8.07 5.49 -7.18
N ILE A 171 9.01 5.47 -6.23
CA ILE A 171 8.70 5.62 -4.80
C ILE A 171 8.12 7.00 -4.52
N LEU A 172 8.74 8.06 -5.04
CA LEU A 172 8.26 9.42 -4.85
C LEU A 172 6.84 9.59 -5.43
N TYR A 173 6.59 9.07 -6.63
CA TYR A 173 5.27 9.11 -7.25
C TYR A 173 4.20 8.47 -6.37
N GLU A 174 4.43 7.26 -5.86
CA GLU A 174 3.46 6.59 -4.99
C GLU A 174 3.32 7.31 -3.64
N THR A 175 4.39 7.93 -3.12
CA THR A 175 4.34 8.77 -1.92
C THR A 175 3.42 9.97 -2.13
N VAL A 176 3.58 10.65 -3.25
CA VAL A 176 2.74 11.78 -3.64
C VAL A 176 1.28 11.36 -3.74
N LEU A 177 0.99 10.25 -4.44
CA LEU A 177 -0.38 9.72 -4.53
C LEU A 177 -0.96 9.35 -3.15
N THR A 178 -0.11 8.87 -2.24
CA THR A 178 -0.54 8.54 -0.88
C THR A 178 -0.87 9.78 -0.07
N ILE A 179 -0.06 10.83 -0.19
CA ILE A 179 -0.35 12.13 0.42
C ILE A 179 -1.64 12.70 -0.14
N MET A 180 -1.80 12.73 -1.47
CA MET A 180 -3.00 13.26 -2.12
C MET A 180 -4.27 12.50 -1.76
N GLY A 181 -4.21 11.17 -1.70
CA GLY A 181 -5.37 10.32 -1.34
C GLY A 181 -5.90 10.55 0.07
N LYS A 182 -5.10 11.13 0.97
CA LYS A 182 -5.55 11.56 2.29
C LYS A 182 -6.42 12.83 2.25
N PHE A 183 -6.26 13.67 1.22
CA PHE A 183 -6.86 14.99 1.16
C PHE A 183 -8.31 14.99 0.66
N GLU A 184 -8.89 13.85 0.33
CA GLU A 184 -10.10 13.84 -0.51
C GLU A 184 -11.38 14.33 0.16
N LYS A 185 -11.49 14.54 1.47
CA LYS A 185 -12.73 15.18 2.01
C LYS A 185 -12.63 16.08 3.26
N HIS A 186 -11.66 15.96 4.15
CA HIS A 186 -11.73 16.73 5.41
C HIS A 186 -10.48 17.53 5.83
N THR A 187 -9.34 17.27 5.23
CA THR A 187 -8.04 17.71 5.78
C THR A 187 -7.32 18.78 4.94
N ARG A 188 -7.92 19.22 3.84
CA ARG A 188 -7.34 20.27 2.96
C ARG A 188 -6.92 21.54 3.71
N LYS A 189 -7.62 21.89 4.80
CA LYS A 189 -7.36 23.11 5.58
C LYS A 189 -6.25 22.98 6.64
N THR A 190 -6.01 21.77 7.16
CA THR A 190 -5.09 21.55 8.28
C THR A 190 -3.64 21.38 7.83
N TYR A 191 -3.40 20.68 6.73
CA TYR A 191 -2.03 20.43 6.21
C TYR A 191 -1.40 21.63 5.51
N LEU A 192 -2.19 22.59 5.04
CA LEU A 192 -1.68 23.87 4.51
C LEU A 192 -1.09 24.76 5.60
N LYS A 193 -1.27 24.42 6.87
CA LYS A 193 -0.74 25.18 8.03
C LYS A 193 0.52 24.56 8.65
N LEU A 194 1.01 23.42 8.17
CA LEU A 194 2.27 22.85 8.64
C LEU A 194 3.47 23.59 8.02
N PRO A 195 4.49 23.96 8.80
CA PRO A 195 5.70 24.62 8.29
C PRO A 195 6.40 23.82 7.16
N GLN A 196 6.25 22.51 7.15
CA GLN A 196 6.76 21.60 6.11
C GLN A 196 5.92 21.59 4.81
N ALA A 197 4.75 22.22 4.79
CA ALA A 197 3.90 22.23 3.59
C ALA A 197 4.53 23.02 2.43
N ASP A 198 5.32 24.03 2.71
CA ASP A 198 6.00 24.82 1.69
C ASP A 198 7.22 24.09 1.13
N ASP A 199 7.91 23.29 1.93
CA ASP A 199 8.96 22.38 1.46
C ASP A 199 8.37 21.28 0.58
N LEU A 200 7.25 20.68 0.98
CA LEU A 200 6.52 19.72 0.15
C LEU A 200 6.03 20.36 -1.15
N LYS A 201 5.50 21.59 -1.12
CA LYS A 201 5.10 22.33 -2.33
C LYS A 201 6.29 22.65 -3.24
N SER A 202 7.44 22.99 -2.69
CA SER A 202 8.65 23.26 -3.46
C SER A 202 9.20 21.98 -4.11
N ILE A 203 9.22 20.88 -3.37
CA ILE A 203 9.58 19.54 -3.87
C ILE A 203 8.58 19.11 -4.95
N PHE A 204 7.28 19.32 -4.74
CA PHE A 204 6.23 19.08 -5.72
C PHE A 204 6.45 19.90 -6.98
N ARG A 205 6.60 21.21 -6.85
CA ARG A 205 6.73 22.13 -7.99
C ARG A 205 7.96 21.83 -8.84
N ASN A 206 9.09 21.54 -8.21
CA ASN A 206 10.34 21.23 -8.91
C ASN A 206 10.36 19.80 -9.50
N LYS A 207 9.83 18.81 -8.78
CA LYS A 207 9.87 17.40 -9.22
C LYS A 207 8.73 17.03 -10.16
N VAL A 208 7.55 17.61 -10.04
CA VAL A 208 6.42 17.44 -10.98
C VAL A 208 6.73 18.06 -12.33
N ARG A 209 7.48 19.17 -12.38
CA ARG A 209 7.91 19.80 -13.64
C ARG A 209 8.82 18.91 -14.49
N ILE A 210 9.57 18.02 -13.85
CA ILE A 210 10.44 17.04 -14.52
C ILE A 210 9.62 15.86 -15.10
N TRP A 211 8.43 15.58 -14.56
CA TRP A 211 7.60 14.43 -14.90
C TRP A 211 6.51 14.70 -15.93
N SER A 212 6.21 15.97 -16.18
CA SER A 212 5.20 16.41 -17.14
C SER A 212 5.34 15.79 -18.55
N PRO A 213 6.52 15.51 -19.07
CA PRO A 213 6.66 14.91 -20.41
C PRO A 213 6.38 13.40 -20.49
N CYS A 214 6.45 12.67 -19.36
CA CYS A 214 6.42 11.20 -19.34
C CYS A 214 5.04 10.59 -19.06
N PHE A 215 4.11 11.36 -18.47
CA PHE A 215 2.77 10.90 -18.13
C PHE A 215 1.72 11.88 -18.65
N GLY A 216 0.90 11.42 -19.59
CA GLY A 216 -0.08 12.23 -20.30
C GLY A 216 -0.96 13.10 -19.39
N TYR A 217 -1.33 14.25 -19.91
CA TYR A 217 -2.04 15.38 -19.29
C TYR A 217 -3.33 15.06 -18.50
N GLN A 218 -3.85 13.85 -18.59
CA GLN A 218 -5.16 13.48 -18.01
C GLN A 218 -5.20 13.45 -16.48
N TYR A 219 -4.05 13.26 -15.80
CA TYR A 219 -3.96 13.26 -14.34
C TYR A 219 -3.47 14.60 -13.75
N PHE A 220 -2.96 15.49 -14.58
CA PHE A 220 -2.38 16.77 -14.14
C PHE A 220 -3.39 17.87 -13.89
N GLY A 221 -4.55 17.83 -14.53
CA GLY A 221 -5.60 18.83 -14.32
C GLY A 221 -6.11 18.89 -12.87
N SER A 222 -6.15 17.75 -12.20
CA SER A 222 -6.56 17.64 -10.79
C SER A 222 -5.50 18.12 -9.81
N ILE A 223 -4.22 18.09 -10.20
CA ILE A 223 -3.08 18.49 -9.35
C ILE A 223 -2.85 20.00 -9.43
N LEU A 224 -3.06 20.63 -10.60
CA LEU A 224 -2.91 22.06 -10.80
C LEU A 224 -4.10 22.90 -10.32
N ALA A 225 -5.28 22.29 -10.13
CA ALA A 225 -6.45 22.96 -9.54
C ALA A 225 -6.33 23.18 -8.01
N ILE A 226 -5.16 22.96 -7.43
CA ILE A 226 -4.81 23.16 -6.02
C ILE A 226 -4.02 24.48 -5.83
N GLN A 227 -4.26 25.44 -6.71
CA GLN A 227 -3.88 26.83 -6.44
C GLN A 227 -4.90 27.54 -5.56
#